data_7ca2b5c07954a5dbfc3a7df29aa9f2f1
#
_entry.id   7ca2b5c07954a5dbfc3a7df29aa9f2f1
#
_cell.length_a   1.000
_cell.length_b   1.000
_cell.length_c   1.000
_cell.angle_alpha   90.00
_cell.angle_beta   90.00
_cell.angle_gamma   90.00
#
_symmetry.space_group_name_H-M   'P 1'
#
loop_
_entity.id
_entity.type
_entity.pdbx_description
1 polymer ?
#
loop_
_entity_poly.entity_id
_entity_poly.type
_entity_poly.pdbx_seq_one_letter_code
_entity_poly.pdbx_strand_id
1 'polypeptide(L)'
;MAAATQKKKMSKKKKILIIVFSIIAFLLVATICAGLGVLHWYCQTKDYQVVSAADIVDRDTKIIAHRGFRAVAPENTLPAYEEAGKNGFWGAECDIYRTKDGVWVIQHDVNTYRMMDLTKNIEKCTYEELM
;
A
#
# COMPACT_ATOMS: atom_id res chain seq x y z
N MET A 1 17.81 -58.06 32.44
CA MET A 1 17.83 -58.46 31.01
C MET A 1 17.30 -57.30 30.20
N ALA A 2 18.16 -56.57 29.49
CA ALA A 2 17.73 -55.42 28.64
C ALA A 2 17.42 -55.96 27.24
N ALA A 3 16.20 -55.78 26.76
CA ALA A 3 15.79 -56.16 25.42
C ALA A 3 16.45 -55.22 24.40
N ALA A 4 17.37 -55.73 23.58
CA ALA A 4 17.98 -55.01 22.50
C ALA A 4 16.92 -54.70 21.40
N THR A 5 16.49 -53.46 21.25
CA THR A 5 15.57 -53.03 20.23
C THR A 5 16.27 -53.09 18.87
N GLN A 6 15.99 -54.14 18.07
CA GLN A 6 16.50 -54.24 16.70
C GLN A 6 15.92 -53.10 15.83
N LYS A 7 16.74 -52.13 15.47
CA LYS A 7 16.39 -51.10 14.48
C LYS A 7 16.20 -51.75 13.10
N LYS A 8 14.93 -51.80 12.65
CA LYS A 8 14.54 -52.37 11.36
C LYS A 8 15.16 -51.55 10.21
N LYS A 9 16.05 -52.16 9.44
CA LYS A 9 16.77 -51.53 8.32
C LYS A 9 15.78 -51.11 7.22
N MET A 10 15.75 -49.84 6.85
CA MET A 10 14.84 -49.34 5.79
C MET A 10 15.19 -49.95 4.42
N SER A 11 14.16 -50.28 3.62
CA SER A 11 14.35 -50.83 2.27
C SER A 11 14.96 -49.77 1.33
N LYS A 12 15.72 -50.19 0.30
CA LYS A 12 16.33 -49.31 -0.69
C LYS A 12 15.30 -48.37 -1.35
N LYS A 13 14.10 -48.92 -1.69
CA LYS A 13 12.99 -48.09 -2.28
C LYS A 13 12.53 -46.94 -1.36
N LYS A 14 12.38 -47.23 -0.06
CA LYS A 14 12.01 -46.15 0.92
C LYS A 14 13.09 -45.09 1.04
N LYS A 15 14.37 -45.48 1.01
CA LYS A 15 15.48 -44.48 1.05
C LYS A 15 15.48 -43.60 -0.18
N ILE A 16 15.30 -44.17 -1.38
CA ILE A 16 15.22 -43.43 -2.63
C ILE A 16 14.02 -42.44 -2.59
N LEU A 17 12.86 -42.92 -2.15
CA LEU A 17 11.68 -42.09 -2.05
C LEU A 17 11.90 -40.87 -1.13
N ILE A 18 12.50 -41.09 0.05
CA ILE A 18 12.83 -40.00 0.99
C ILE A 18 13.79 -39.00 0.35
N ILE A 19 14.83 -39.48 -0.35
CA ILE A 19 15.78 -38.58 -1.02
C ILE A 19 15.08 -37.76 -2.09
N VAL A 20 14.24 -38.37 -2.93
CA VAL A 20 13.48 -37.64 -3.96
C VAL A 20 12.56 -36.59 -3.35
N PHE A 21 11.80 -36.97 -2.31
CA PHE A 21 10.94 -35.99 -1.61
C PHE A 21 11.75 -34.86 -0.96
N SER A 22 12.90 -35.16 -0.38
CA SER A 22 13.77 -34.11 0.21
C SER A 22 14.32 -33.17 -0.84
N ILE A 23 14.69 -33.67 -2.03
CA ILE A 23 15.15 -32.82 -3.14
C ILE A 23 14.01 -31.94 -3.64
N ILE A 24 12.81 -32.47 -3.84
CA ILE A 24 11.63 -31.69 -4.26
C ILE A 24 11.29 -30.62 -3.23
N ALA A 25 11.26 -30.96 -1.95
CA ALA A 25 11.00 -30.02 -0.87
C ALA A 25 12.06 -28.90 -0.83
N PHE A 26 13.34 -29.26 -0.98
CA PHE A 26 14.42 -28.28 -1.04
C PHE A 26 14.27 -27.32 -2.23
N LEU A 27 13.97 -27.84 -3.42
CA LEU A 27 13.76 -27.02 -4.60
C LEU A 27 12.55 -26.08 -4.45
N LEU A 28 11.45 -26.55 -3.85
CA LEU A 28 10.28 -25.72 -3.56
C LEU A 28 10.63 -24.59 -2.59
N VAL A 29 11.33 -24.89 -1.51
CA VAL A 29 11.77 -23.86 -0.55
C VAL A 29 12.72 -22.86 -1.21
N ALA A 30 13.66 -23.33 -2.01
CA ALA A 30 14.60 -22.46 -2.72
C ALA A 30 13.88 -21.49 -3.70
N THR A 31 12.90 -22.00 -4.44
CA THR A 31 12.10 -21.16 -5.36
C THR A 31 11.24 -20.13 -4.62
N ILE A 32 10.64 -20.51 -3.49
CA ILE A 32 9.88 -19.59 -2.63
C ILE A 32 10.81 -18.51 -2.06
N CYS A 33 11.96 -18.89 -1.52
CA CYS A 33 12.93 -17.93 -0.97
C CYS A 33 13.46 -16.97 -2.05
N ALA A 34 13.74 -17.46 -3.25
CA ALA A 34 14.15 -16.63 -4.38
C ALA A 34 13.03 -15.66 -4.78
N GLY A 35 11.79 -16.12 -4.87
CA GLY A 35 10.62 -15.29 -5.15
C GLY A 35 10.39 -14.21 -4.10
N LEU A 36 10.48 -14.54 -2.82
CA LEU A 36 10.39 -13.58 -1.72
C LEU A 36 11.54 -12.58 -1.73
N GLY A 37 12.75 -13.01 -2.08
CA GLY A 37 13.91 -12.12 -2.25
C GLY A 37 13.70 -11.11 -3.37
N VAL A 38 13.21 -11.55 -4.53
CA VAL A 38 12.87 -10.67 -5.65
C VAL A 38 11.74 -9.71 -5.27
N LEU A 39 10.70 -10.21 -4.60
CA LEU A 39 9.59 -9.38 -4.13
C LEU A 39 10.06 -8.34 -3.11
N HIS A 40 10.90 -8.74 -2.16
CA HIS A 40 11.49 -7.83 -1.18
C HIS A 40 12.35 -6.75 -1.87
N TRP A 41 13.20 -7.13 -2.83
CA TRP A 41 13.99 -6.19 -3.61
C TRP A 41 13.12 -5.23 -4.44
N TYR A 42 12.03 -5.74 -5.04
CA TYR A 42 11.07 -4.93 -5.81
C TYR A 42 10.26 -3.99 -4.92
N CYS A 43 9.89 -4.45 -3.70
CA CYS A 43 9.16 -3.66 -2.70
C CYS A 43 10.06 -2.77 -1.85
N GLN A 44 11.40 -2.94 -1.90
CA GLN A 44 12.29 -1.89 -1.40
C GLN A 44 12.06 -0.68 -2.29
N THR A 45 11.17 0.18 -1.82
CA THR A 45 10.98 1.50 -2.39
C THR A 45 12.35 2.12 -2.54
N LYS A 46 12.72 2.42 -3.77
CA LYS A 46 13.80 3.38 -4.00
C LYS A 46 13.47 4.56 -3.11
N ASP A 47 14.43 5.02 -2.33
CA ASP A 47 14.29 6.24 -1.55
C ASP A 47 13.90 7.35 -2.53
N TYR A 48 12.59 7.58 -2.65
CA TYR A 48 12.10 8.72 -3.39
C TYR A 48 12.48 9.94 -2.58
N GLN A 49 13.52 10.62 -3.02
CA GLN A 49 13.81 11.95 -2.52
C GLN A 49 12.58 12.81 -2.83
N VAL A 50 11.87 13.22 -1.79
CA VAL A 50 10.80 14.20 -1.96
C VAL A 50 11.44 15.51 -2.37
N VAL A 51 11.44 15.79 -3.66
CA VAL A 51 11.97 17.04 -4.20
C VAL A 51 10.93 18.13 -3.92
N SER A 52 11.36 19.24 -3.35
CA SER A 52 10.49 20.39 -3.15
C SER A 52 9.95 20.88 -4.49
N ALA A 53 8.69 21.30 -4.53
CA ALA A 53 8.13 21.93 -5.72
C ALA A 53 8.96 23.15 -6.15
N ALA A 54 9.58 23.86 -5.22
CA ALA A 54 10.48 24.98 -5.48
C ALA A 54 11.75 24.58 -6.22
N ASP A 55 12.21 23.33 -6.08
CA ASP A 55 13.44 22.84 -6.75
C ASP A 55 13.18 22.37 -8.19
N ILE A 56 11.93 22.13 -8.56
CA ILE A 56 11.54 21.64 -9.89
C ILE A 56 11.14 22.80 -10.82
N VAL A 57 10.81 23.96 -10.28
CA VAL A 57 10.13 25.02 -11.00
C VAL A 57 11.11 25.99 -11.62
N ASP A 58 11.12 26.09 -12.93
CA ASP A 58 11.49 27.31 -13.63
C ASP A 58 10.53 28.43 -13.18
N ARG A 59 11.01 29.65 -13.00
CA ARG A 59 10.28 30.77 -12.33
C ARG A 59 8.91 31.09 -12.91
N ASP A 60 8.63 30.63 -14.13
CA ASP A 60 7.35 30.86 -14.82
C ASP A 60 6.36 29.68 -14.70
N THR A 61 6.80 28.50 -14.23
CA THR A 61 5.95 27.33 -14.07
C THR A 61 5.30 27.30 -12.69
N LYS A 62 3.97 27.23 -12.66
CA LYS A 62 3.17 27.12 -11.44
C LYS A 62 2.75 25.69 -11.22
N ILE A 63 3.20 25.07 -10.14
CA ILE A 63 2.83 23.69 -9.78
C ILE A 63 1.70 23.72 -8.77
N ILE A 64 0.62 23.01 -9.08
CA ILE A 64 -0.55 22.86 -8.20
C ILE A 64 -0.55 21.45 -7.63
N ALA A 65 -0.68 21.34 -6.33
CA ALA A 65 -0.82 20.07 -5.63
C ALA A 65 -2.23 19.50 -5.83
N HIS A 66 -2.37 18.46 -6.64
CA HIS A 66 -3.64 17.78 -6.92
C HIS A 66 -4.16 17.05 -5.68
N ARG A 67 -5.26 17.52 -5.10
CA ARG A 67 -5.86 17.05 -3.81
C ARG A 67 -4.94 17.29 -2.62
N GLY A 68 -4.13 18.36 -2.66
CA GLY A 68 -3.05 18.59 -1.71
C GLY A 68 -1.79 17.75 -2.02
N PHE A 69 -0.79 17.78 -1.14
CA PHE A 69 0.44 17.00 -1.32
C PHE A 69 0.24 15.55 -0.88
N ARG A 70 -0.51 14.81 -1.65
CA ARG A 70 -0.91 13.41 -1.37
C ARG A 70 0.24 12.40 -1.32
N ALA A 71 1.46 12.78 -1.67
CA ALA A 71 2.62 11.91 -1.51
C ALA A 71 3.05 11.76 -0.04
N VAL A 72 2.64 12.69 0.84
CA VAL A 72 3.06 12.74 2.25
C VAL A 72 1.89 12.77 3.24
N ALA A 73 0.66 13.03 2.76
CA ALA A 73 -0.55 13.05 3.59
C ALA A 73 -1.76 12.55 2.80
N PRO A 74 -2.83 12.05 3.46
CA PRO A 74 -4.03 11.60 2.77
C PRO A 74 -4.63 12.69 1.90
N GLU A 75 -5.05 12.34 0.68
CA GLU A 75 -5.64 13.29 -0.27
C GLU A 75 -6.86 14.01 0.30
N ASN A 76 -7.10 15.25 -0.15
CA ASN A 76 -8.26 16.05 0.24
C ASN A 76 -8.39 16.29 1.75
N THR A 77 -7.29 16.31 2.48
CA THR A 77 -7.26 16.58 3.92
C THR A 77 -6.48 17.85 4.25
N LEU A 78 -6.79 18.45 5.40
CA LEU A 78 -6.06 19.62 5.86
C LEU A 78 -4.54 19.42 5.93
N PRO A 79 -4.01 18.28 6.47
CA PRO A 79 -2.57 18.02 6.42
C PRO A 79 -1.98 18.01 5.01
N ALA A 80 -2.69 17.47 4.00
CA ALA A 80 -2.20 17.46 2.64
C ALA A 80 -2.08 18.89 2.06
N TYR A 81 -2.98 19.79 2.42
CA TYR A 81 -2.94 21.19 1.98
C TYR A 81 -1.84 21.99 2.72
N GLU A 82 -1.68 21.75 4.01
CA GLU A 82 -0.59 22.34 4.79
C GLU A 82 0.78 21.92 4.24
N GLU A 83 0.95 20.64 3.95
CA GLU A 83 2.18 20.13 3.36
C GLU A 83 2.43 20.67 1.94
N ALA A 84 1.39 20.87 1.15
CA ALA A 84 1.53 21.56 -0.14
C ALA A 84 2.08 22.98 0.03
N GLY A 85 1.58 23.74 1.00
CA GLY A 85 2.09 25.07 1.32
C GLY A 85 3.53 25.06 1.81
N LYS A 86 3.87 24.15 2.74
CA LYS A 86 5.24 24.02 3.27
C LYS A 86 6.27 23.65 2.20
N ASN A 87 5.85 22.87 1.20
CA ASN A 87 6.72 22.42 0.11
C ASN A 87 6.73 23.35 -1.11
N GLY A 88 6.18 24.55 -1.01
CA GLY A 88 6.30 25.59 -2.02
C GLY A 88 5.45 25.38 -3.28
N PHE A 89 4.40 24.56 -3.23
CA PHE A 89 3.41 24.51 -4.30
C PHE A 89 2.74 25.88 -4.48
N TRP A 90 2.53 26.29 -5.72
CA TRP A 90 1.86 27.55 -6.02
C TRP A 90 0.41 27.59 -5.54
N GLY A 91 -0.24 26.42 -5.50
CA GLY A 91 -1.60 26.26 -5.02
C GLY A 91 -1.89 24.79 -4.75
N ALA A 92 -3.05 24.51 -4.15
CA ALA A 92 -3.57 23.17 -3.97
C ALA A 92 -4.99 23.11 -4.55
N GLU A 93 -5.26 22.06 -5.28
CA GLU A 93 -6.58 21.75 -5.81
C GLU A 93 -7.34 20.88 -4.81
N CYS A 94 -8.67 21.02 -4.76
CA CYS A 94 -9.56 20.20 -3.94
C CYS A 94 -10.84 19.84 -4.70
N ASP A 95 -11.34 18.64 -4.40
CA ASP A 95 -12.63 18.16 -4.90
C ASP A 95 -13.72 18.44 -3.87
N ILE A 96 -14.87 18.93 -4.31
CA ILE A 96 -15.99 19.24 -3.42
C ILE A 96 -17.29 18.59 -3.88
N TYR A 97 -18.07 18.09 -2.93
CA TYR A 97 -19.44 17.64 -3.12
C TYR A 97 -20.39 18.39 -2.19
N ARG A 98 -21.66 18.36 -2.54
CA ARG A 98 -22.72 18.92 -1.70
C ARG A 98 -23.56 17.80 -1.12
N THR A 99 -23.72 17.78 0.19
CA THR A 99 -24.60 16.82 0.88
C THR A 99 -26.07 17.08 0.59
N LYS A 100 -26.93 16.12 0.93
CA LYS A 100 -28.40 16.25 0.78
C LYS A 100 -28.97 17.48 1.49
N ASP A 101 -28.41 17.85 2.64
CA ASP A 101 -28.81 19.03 3.43
C ASP A 101 -28.04 20.30 3.03
N GLY A 102 -27.24 20.24 1.98
CA GLY A 102 -26.63 21.40 1.34
C GLY A 102 -25.29 21.83 1.90
N VAL A 103 -24.64 21.01 2.75
CA VAL A 103 -23.30 21.27 3.28
C VAL A 103 -22.25 20.88 2.26
N TRP A 104 -21.22 21.70 2.06
CA TRP A 104 -20.08 21.38 1.21
C TRP A 104 -19.07 20.54 1.98
N VAL A 105 -18.63 19.43 1.37
CA VAL A 105 -17.63 18.51 1.91
C VAL A 105 -16.53 18.29 0.89
N ILE A 106 -15.32 18.03 1.36
CA ILE A 106 -14.16 17.78 0.50
C ILE A 106 -14.02 16.27 0.33
N GLN A 107 -14.19 15.80 -0.90
CA GLN A 107 -14.07 14.38 -1.26
C GLN A 107 -13.97 14.27 -2.79
N HIS A 108 -13.13 13.37 -3.30
CA HIS A 108 -13.03 13.14 -4.75
C HIS A 108 -14.16 12.29 -5.31
N ASP A 109 -14.52 11.22 -4.63
CA ASP A 109 -15.54 10.29 -5.11
C ASP A 109 -16.91 10.66 -4.53
N VAL A 110 -17.98 10.51 -5.32
CA VAL A 110 -19.36 10.71 -4.84
C VAL A 110 -19.76 9.74 -3.72
N ASN A 111 -19.00 8.65 -3.55
CA ASN A 111 -19.17 7.69 -2.46
C ASN A 111 -17.90 7.62 -1.61
N THR A 112 -18.07 7.21 -0.35
CA THR A 112 -16.99 7.18 0.64
C THR A 112 -16.16 5.88 0.61
N TYR A 113 -16.49 4.92 -0.27
CA TYR A 113 -15.93 3.56 -0.27
C TYR A 113 -14.39 3.50 -0.22
N ARG A 114 -13.71 4.35 -0.98
CA ARG A 114 -12.25 4.31 -1.10
C ARG A 114 -11.52 4.91 0.10
N MET A 115 -12.15 5.85 0.80
CA MET A 115 -11.51 6.65 1.83
C MET A 115 -12.03 6.39 3.24
N MET A 116 -13.14 5.67 3.38
CA MET A 116 -13.79 5.39 4.66
C MET A 116 -14.26 3.93 4.72
N ASP A 117 -14.33 3.37 5.91
CA ASP A 117 -14.83 1.99 6.15
C ASP A 117 -16.33 1.84 5.84
N LEU A 118 -17.07 2.93 5.80
CA LEU A 118 -18.50 2.93 5.55
C LEU A 118 -18.82 3.52 4.17
N THR A 119 -19.46 2.73 3.31
CA THR A 119 -19.88 3.18 1.97
C THR A 119 -21.17 3.99 2.03
N LYS A 120 -21.06 5.28 1.80
CA LYS A 120 -22.19 6.21 1.69
C LYS A 120 -22.10 7.03 0.41
N ASN A 121 -23.24 7.42 -0.14
CA ASN A 121 -23.29 8.38 -1.24
C ASN A 121 -23.49 9.79 -0.66
N ILE A 122 -22.53 10.67 -0.89
CA ILE A 122 -22.49 12.02 -0.30
C ILE A 122 -23.74 12.82 -0.61
N GLU A 123 -24.19 12.82 -1.85
CA GLU A 123 -25.35 13.62 -2.29
C GLU A 123 -26.69 13.10 -1.73
N LYS A 124 -26.70 11.88 -1.21
CA LYS A 124 -27.91 11.22 -0.64
C LYS A 124 -27.93 11.24 0.88
N CYS A 125 -26.84 11.64 1.52
CA CYS A 125 -26.69 11.72 2.98
C CYS A 125 -26.66 13.16 3.45
N THR A 126 -27.10 13.41 4.68
CA THR A 126 -26.84 14.67 5.39
C THR A 126 -25.39 14.68 5.88
N TYR A 127 -24.92 15.86 6.24
CA TYR A 127 -23.57 16.00 6.83
C TYR A 127 -23.43 15.17 8.11
N GLU A 128 -24.44 15.17 8.98
CA GLU A 128 -24.44 14.39 10.22
C GLU A 128 -24.37 12.89 9.94
N GLU A 129 -25.03 12.40 8.88
CA GLU A 129 -24.96 10.99 8.49
C GLU A 129 -23.57 10.59 7.93
N LEU A 130 -22.78 11.54 7.47
CA LEU A 130 -21.42 11.28 6.95
C LEU A 130 -20.38 11.23 8.07
N MET A 131 -20.58 11.97 9.16
CA MET A 131 -19.69 12.03 10.32
C MET A 131 -19.94 10.89 11.29
#